data_36aaea6f5c20515e3e5389b5150e78bc
#
_entry.id   36aaea6f5c20515e3e5389b5150e78bc
#
_cell.length_a   1.000
_cell.length_b   1.000
_cell.length_c   1.000
_cell.angle_alpha   90.00
_cell.angle_beta   90.00
_cell.angle_gamma   90.00
#
_symmetry.space_group_name_H-M   'P 1'
#
loop_
_entity.id
_entity.type
_entity.pdbx_description
1 polymer ?
#
loop_
_entity_poly.entity_id
_entity_poly.type
_entity_poly.pdbx_seq_one_letter_code
_entity_poly.pdbx_strand_id
1 'polypeptide(L)'
;MSESLADGFEPVSFEQWSEAATKGDENVALMTLLENGVEAKWLYTPKDAIAPDPSGLPGKAPFVRGTRAGRHWQIRQEQTNPDRVRANAELLEDLNGNVNEFTLRFDQAAREGLAPGTPGFDAARGVDGIAISNLDHLSEVLEGVHLEMVRVALEAGAAAPAAAALLAAHWRETGISPEQARGSFRHDPLAA
;
A
#
# COMPACT_ATOMS: atom_id res chain seq x y z
N MET A 1 10.95 15.42 -24.37
CA MET A 1 12.21 15.81 -23.67
C MET A 1 11.78 16.18 -22.26
N SER A 2 12.25 15.47 -21.25
CA SER A 2 11.97 15.86 -19.85
C SER A 2 12.91 17.03 -19.55
N GLU A 3 12.35 18.20 -19.28
CA GLU A 3 13.11 19.30 -18.72
C GLU A 3 13.70 18.85 -17.37
N SER A 4 15.00 19.07 -17.18
CA SER A 4 15.63 18.81 -15.89
C SER A 4 15.15 19.85 -14.88
N LEU A 5 14.81 19.40 -13.66
CA LEU A 5 14.46 20.31 -12.57
C LEU A 5 15.60 21.27 -12.19
N ALA A 6 16.81 21.00 -12.69
CA ALA A 6 18.01 21.81 -12.48
C ALA A 6 18.28 22.80 -13.65
N ASP A 7 17.43 22.80 -14.70
CA ASP A 7 17.58 23.73 -15.80
C ASP A 7 17.38 25.17 -15.27
N GLY A 8 18.34 26.03 -15.56
CA GLY A 8 18.36 27.42 -15.07
C GLY A 8 19.17 27.67 -13.80
N PHE A 9 19.76 26.63 -13.21
CA PHE A 9 20.73 26.77 -12.11
C PHE A 9 22.15 26.61 -12.64
N GLU A 10 23.00 27.57 -12.37
CA GLU A 10 24.41 27.48 -12.71
C GLU A 10 25.10 26.40 -11.84
N PRO A 11 25.98 25.55 -12.43
CA PRO A 11 26.76 24.58 -11.68
C PRO A 11 27.64 25.27 -10.66
N VAL A 12 27.54 24.86 -9.39
CA VAL A 12 28.34 25.39 -8.29
C VAL A 12 29.42 24.37 -7.92
N SER A 13 30.71 24.84 -7.82
CA SER A 13 31.79 23.97 -7.36
C SER A 13 31.70 23.71 -5.86
N PHE A 14 32.36 22.63 -5.39
CA PHE A 14 32.41 22.35 -3.96
C PHE A 14 33.08 23.50 -3.16
N GLU A 15 34.08 24.14 -3.72
CA GLU A 15 34.81 25.27 -3.11
C GLU A 15 33.85 26.48 -2.96
N GLN A 16 33.12 26.83 -4.00
CA GLN A 16 32.12 27.91 -3.95
C GLN A 16 31.02 27.64 -2.95
N TRP A 17 30.53 26.38 -2.90
CA TRP A 17 29.55 25.97 -1.91
C TRP A 17 30.14 26.05 -0.49
N SER A 18 31.35 25.56 -0.27
CA SER A 18 32.04 25.57 1.03
C SER A 18 32.23 26.99 1.54
N GLU A 19 32.69 27.91 0.71
CA GLU A 19 32.87 29.31 1.05
C GLU A 19 31.51 29.95 1.45
N ALA A 20 30.45 29.68 0.70
CA ALA A 20 29.13 30.19 1.01
C ALA A 20 28.58 29.59 2.33
N ALA A 21 28.77 28.28 2.56
CA ALA A 21 28.29 27.58 3.74
C ALA A 21 29.00 28.05 5.02
N THR A 22 30.31 28.32 4.95
CA THR A 22 31.13 28.80 6.09
C THR A 22 31.13 30.31 6.21
N LYS A 23 30.58 31.04 5.24
CA LYS A 23 30.65 32.50 5.11
C LYS A 23 32.15 33.00 5.09
N GLY A 24 33.00 32.18 4.54
CA GLY A 24 34.44 32.46 4.47
C GLY A 24 35.22 32.22 5.77
N ASP A 25 34.63 31.67 6.79
CA ASP A 25 35.34 31.31 8.03
C ASP A 25 35.93 29.89 7.90
N GLU A 26 37.27 29.83 7.80
CA GLU A 26 38.04 28.59 7.66
C GLU A 26 37.99 27.69 8.92
N ASN A 27 37.58 28.23 10.08
CA ASN A 27 37.50 27.46 11.32
C ASN A 27 36.18 26.69 11.46
N VAL A 28 35.22 26.87 10.56
CA VAL A 28 33.96 26.15 10.58
C VAL A 28 34.13 24.75 10.01
N ALA A 29 33.97 23.74 10.87
CA ALA A 29 33.97 22.35 10.42
C ALA A 29 32.70 22.04 9.62
N LEU A 30 32.86 21.57 8.36
CA LEU A 30 31.77 21.16 7.49
C LEU A 30 31.26 19.75 7.85
N MET A 31 31.27 19.41 9.14
CA MET A 31 30.82 18.13 9.70
C MET A 31 30.07 18.38 11.01
N THR A 32 29.12 17.49 11.30
CA THR A 32 28.37 17.50 12.56
C THR A 32 28.55 16.14 13.23
N LEU A 33 28.93 16.14 14.50
CA LEU A 33 28.93 14.91 15.30
C LEU A 33 27.52 14.61 15.77
N LEU A 34 26.99 13.45 15.38
CA LEU A 34 25.69 12.98 15.80
C LEU A 34 25.76 12.30 17.19
N GLU A 35 24.62 12.18 17.88
CA GLU A 35 24.51 11.60 19.22
C GLU A 35 25.11 10.19 19.36
N ASN A 36 25.10 9.41 18.26
CA ASN A 36 25.69 8.06 18.19
C ASN A 36 27.19 8.03 17.88
N GLY A 37 27.86 9.20 17.89
CA GLY A 37 29.29 9.31 17.61
C GLY A 37 29.66 9.24 16.11
N VAL A 38 28.68 9.28 15.21
CA VAL A 38 28.91 9.31 13.77
C VAL A 38 29.13 10.75 13.31
N GLU A 39 30.20 10.99 12.55
CA GLU A 39 30.45 12.27 11.90
C GLU A 39 29.68 12.35 10.58
N ALA A 40 28.74 13.28 10.49
CA ALA A 40 27.95 13.54 9.28
C ALA A 40 28.49 14.79 8.58
N LYS A 41 28.82 14.68 7.30
CA LYS A 41 29.18 15.82 6.46
C LYS A 41 27.94 16.69 6.18
N TRP A 42 28.15 18.00 6.05
CA TRP A 42 27.06 18.92 5.64
C TRP A 42 26.67 18.72 4.18
N LEU A 43 27.58 18.22 3.32
CA LEU A 43 27.32 17.89 1.94
C LEU A 43 28.04 16.58 1.57
N TYR A 44 27.30 15.65 0.98
CA TYR A 44 27.82 14.45 0.34
C TYR A 44 27.83 14.65 -1.17
N THR A 45 28.91 14.25 -1.80
CA THR A 45 29.13 14.35 -3.24
C THR A 45 29.32 12.95 -3.85
N PRO A 46 29.31 12.79 -5.16
CA PRO A 46 29.63 11.50 -5.79
C PRO A 46 31.01 10.93 -5.39
N LYS A 47 31.94 11.76 -4.90
CA LYS A 47 33.25 11.32 -4.38
C LYS A 47 33.13 10.54 -3.06
N ASP A 48 32.03 10.73 -2.33
CA ASP A 48 31.74 10.06 -1.07
C ASP A 48 31.03 8.73 -1.26
N ALA A 49 30.65 8.41 -2.50
CA ALA A 49 29.98 7.17 -2.81
C ALA A 49 30.89 5.96 -2.59
N ILE A 50 30.38 4.94 -1.89
CA ILE A 50 31.06 3.65 -1.75
C ILE A 50 30.86 2.90 -3.08
N ALA A 51 31.94 2.63 -3.79
CA ALA A 51 31.91 1.93 -5.06
C ALA A 51 32.69 0.61 -4.99
N PRO A 52 32.09 -0.56 -5.38
CA PRO A 52 30.68 -0.70 -5.74
C PRO A 52 29.77 -0.58 -4.52
N ASP A 53 28.59 0.03 -4.69
CA ASP A 53 27.59 0.13 -3.62
C ASP A 53 27.15 -1.27 -3.17
N PRO A 54 27.51 -1.72 -1.94
CA PRO A 54 27.17 -3.06 -1.48
C PRO A 54 25.69 -3.28 -1.28
N SER A 55 24.91 -2.21 -1.16
CA SER A 55 23.43 -2.29 -1.02
C SER A 55 22.73 -2.46 -2.37
N GLY A 56 23.39 -2.21 -3.48
CA GLY A 56 22.85 -2.32 -4.83
C GLY A 56 21.72 -1.33 -5.12
N LEU A 57 21.03 -1.55 -6.22
CA LEU A 57 19.90 -0.73 -6.62
C LEU A 57 18.58 -1.28 -6.04
N PRO A 58 17.59 -0.44 -5.74
CA PRO A 58 16.25 -0.89 -5.38
C PRO A 58 15.69 -1.88 -6.42
N GLY A 59 15.07 -2.97 -5.98
CA GLY A 59 14.52 -4.00 -6.86
C GLY A 59 15.54 -4.90 -7.56
N LYS A 60 16.83 -4.81 -7.21
CA LYS A 60 17.92 -5.66 -7.70
C LYS A 60 18.58 -6.44 -6.57
N ALA A 61 19.10 -7.63 -6.89
CA ALA A 61 19.90 -8.38 -5.93
C ALA A 61 21.10 -7.53 -5.44
N PRO A 62 21.44 -7.59 -4.16
CA PRO A 62 20.97 -8.46 -3.07
C PRO A 62 19.68 -8.01 -2.36
N PHE A 63 18.88 -7.10 -2.90
CA PHE A 63 17.60 -6.59 -2.40
C PHE A 63 17.65 -5.88 -1.03
N VAL A 64 18.81 -5.41 -0.62
CA VAL A 64 19.01 -4.67 0.64
C VAL A 64 18.16 -3.39 0.68
N ARG A 65 17.93 -2.79 -0.49
CA ARG A 65 17.10 -1.57 -0.65
C ARG A 65 15.65 -1.88 -1.08
N GLY A 66 15.19 -3.10 -0.82
CA GLY A 66 13.84 -3.56 -1.12
C GLY A 66 13.72 -4.26 -2.48
N THR A 67 12.63 -5.00 -2.62
CA THR A 67 12.35 -5.85 -3.80
C THR A 67 11.70 -5.12 -4.96
N ARG A 68 11.39 -3.83 -4.81
CA ARG A 68 10.73 -3.01 -5.82
C ARG A 68 11.57 -1.80 -6.19
N ALA A 69 11.67 -1.50 -7.49
CA ALA A 69 12.33 -0.29 -7.98
C ALA A 69 11.44 0.96 -7.85
N GLY A 70 10.13 0.79 -7.78
CA GLY A 70 9.17 1.89 -7.68
C GLY A 70 9.04 2.48 -6.27
N ARG A 71 8.67 3.75 -6.21
CA ARG A 71 8.50 4.51 -4.95
C ARG A 71 7.05 4.56 -4.46
N HIS A 72 6.08 4.05 -5.24
CA HIS A 72 4.68 4.14 -4.88
C HIS A 72 4.31 3.05 -3.89
N TRP A 73 3.89 3.44 -2.71
CA TRP A 73 3.18 2.56 -1.78
C TRP A 73 1.68 2.63 -2.03
N GLN A 74 0.95 1.65 -1.53
CA GLN A 74 -0.50 1.66 -1.55
C GLN A 74 -0.99 2.28 -0.24
N ILE A 75 -1.99 3.16 -0.36
CA ILE A 75 -2.74 3.68 0.78
C ILE A 75 -3.98 2.80 0.89
N ARG A 76 -4.05 2.02 1.98
CA ARG A 76 -5.10 1.03 2.19
C ARG A 76 -6.00 1.45 3.31
N GLN A 77 -7.31 1.37 3.09
CA GLN A 77 -8.35 1.56 4.09
C GLN A 77 -9.15 0.27 4.28
N GLU A 78 -9.63 0.02 5.49
CA GLU A 78 -10.45 -1.16 5.81
C GLU A 78 -11.92 -0.75 5.92
N GLN A 79 -12.78 -1.52 5.24
CA GLN A 79 -14.23 -1.36 5.28
C GLN A 79 -14.84 -2.42 6.18
N THR A 80 -15.56 -1.98 7.21
CA THR A 80 -16.13 -2.85 8.25
C THR A 80 -17.60 -2.59 8.52
N ASN A 81 -18.23 -1.62 7.83
CA ASN A 81 -19.63 -1.27 8.06
C ASN A 81 -20.52 -2.46 7.69
N PRO A 82 -21.38 -2.97 8.61
CA PRO A 82 -22.20 -4.14 8.35
C PRO A 82 -23.28 -3.91 7.27
N ASP A 83 -23.71 -2.66 7.08
CA ASP A 83 -24.62 -2.25 6.02
C ASP A 83 -23.86 -2.08 4.72
N ARG A 84 -24.19 -2.88 3.71
CA ARG A 84 -23.47 -2.93 2.43
C ARG A 84 -23.56 -1.63 1.63
N VAL A 85 -24.71 -0.96 1.67
CA VAL A 85 -24.90 0.34 0.96
C VAL A 85 -24.03 1.42 1.58
N ARG A 86 -23.97 1.45 2.91
CA ARG A 86 -23.08 2.38 3.63
C ARG A 86 -21.61 2.03 3.43
N ALA A 87 -21.25 0.74 3.48
CA ALA A 87 -19.90 0.28 3.20
C ALA A 87 -19.43 0.70 1.79
N ASN A 88 -20.29 0.61 0.79
CA ASN A 88 -20.01 1.11 -0.56
C ASN A 88 -19.80 2.63 -0.57
N ALA A 89 -20.69 3.39 0.08
CA ALA A 89 -20.59 4.85 0.11
C ALA A 89 -19.28 5.31 0.80
N GLU A 90 -18.92 4.70 1.93
CA GLU A 90 -17.67 4.97 2.66
C GLU A 90 -16.44 4.60 1.80
N LEU A 91 -16.49 3.45 1.10
CA LEU A 91 -15.45 3.02 0.18
C LEU A 91 -15.22 4.01 -0.97
N LEU A 92 -16.29 4.48 -1.60
CA LEU A 92 -16.21 5.47 -2.68
C LEU A 92 -15.67 6.82 -2.18
N GLU A 93 -16.02 7.23 -0.95
CA GLU A 93 -15.46 8.43 -0.30
C GLU A 93 -13.96 8.28 -0.08
N ASP A 94 -13.51 7.15 0.45
CA ASP A 94 -12.09 6.86 0.67
C ASP A 94 -11.30 6.87 -0.66
N LEU A 95 -11.83 6.25 -1.71
CA LEU A 95 -11.21 6.24 -3.04
C LEU A 95 -11.08 7.65 -3.62
N ASN A 96 -12.09 8.51 -3.42
CA ASN A 96 -12.01 9.93 -3.77
C ASN A 96 -10.97 10.69 -2.93
N GLY A 97 -10.69 10.21 -1.71
CA GLY A 97 -9.66 10.71 -0.79
C GLY A 97 -8.24 10.21 -1.09
N ASN A 98 -7.99 9.63 -2.27
CA ASN A 98 -6.70 9.06 -2.72
C ASN A 98 -6.32 7.71 -2.08
N VAL A 99 -7.23 7.00 -1.45
CA VAL A 99 -7.06 5.57 -1.16
C VAL A 99 -6.98 4.83 -2.50
N ASN A 100 -6.03 3.92 -2.65
CA ASN A 100 -5.82 3.16 -3.90
C ASN A 100 -5.76 1.64 -3.68
N GLU A 101 -5.97 1.22 -2.46
CA GLU A 101 -6.19 -0.17 -2.07
C GLU A 101 -7.15 -0.21 -0.88
N PHE A 102 -8.03 -1.19 -0.83
CA PHE A 102 -8.95 -1.35 0.30
C PHE A 102 -9.06 -2.80 0.74
N THR A 103 -9.45 -3.00 2.00
CA THR A 103 -9.75 -4.31 2.57
C THR A 103 -11.24 -4.39 2.84
N LEU A 104 -11.92 -5.42 2.33
CA LEU A 104 -13.26 -5.78 2.75
C LEU A 104 -13.12 -6.81 3.88
N ARG A 105 -13.46 -6.41 5.08
CA ARG A 105 -13.54 -7.30 6.23
C ARG A 105 -14.94 -7.89 6.27
N PHE A 106 -15.02 -9.20 6.07
CA PHE A 106 -16.27 -9.95 6.18
C PHE A 106 -16.68 -10.03 7.65
N ASP A 107 -17.98 -10.14 7.89
CA ASP A 107 -18.52 -10.23 9.25
C ASP A 107 -18.05 -11.48 10.00
N GLN A 108 -18.30 -11.52 11.30
CA GLN A 108 -17.90 -12.64 12.15
C GLN A 108 -18.48 -13.95 11.68
N ALA A 109 -19.74 -13.99 11.21
CA ALA A 109 -20.38 -15.20 10.71
C ALA A 109 -19.60 -15.83 9.55
N ALA A 110 -19.18 -15.01 8.58
CA ALA A 110 -18.38 -15.48 7.45
C ALA A 110 -16.99 -15.91 7.91
N ARG A 111 -16.31 -15.12 8.76
CA ARG A 111 -14.96 -15.44 9.25
C ARG A 111 -14.90 -16.73 10.06
N GLU A 112 -15.96 -17.08 10.76
CA GLU A 112 -16.10 -18.34 11.51
C GLU A 112 -16.64 -19.49 10.64
N GLY A 113 -16.94 -19.25 9.37
CA GLY A 113 -17.47 -20.25 8.44
C GLY A 113 -18.92 -20.67 8.73
N LEU A 114 -19.68 -19.82 9.42
CA LEU A 114 -21.09 -20.09 9.72
C LEU A 114 -21.96 -19.87 8.48
N ALA A 115 -22.82 -20.84 8.18
CA ALA A 115 -23.78 -20.74 7.10
C ALA A 115 -25.16 -20.26 7.61
N PRO A 116 -25.98 -19.61 6.77
CA PRO A 116 -27.34 -19.27 7.12
C PRO A 116 -28.11 -20.49 7.65
N GLY A 117 -28.79 -20.32 8.79
CA GLY A 117 -29.55 -21.41 9.46
C GLY A 117 -28.72 -22.30 10.39
N THR A 118 -27.41 -22.08 10.51
CA THR A 118 -26.59 -22.76 11.52
C THR A 118 -26.66 -22.04 12.87
N PRO A 119 -26.52 -22.78 14.01
CA PRO A 119 -26.45 -22.12 15.32
C PRO A 119 -25.36 -21.06 15.39
N GLY A 120 -25.69 -19.88 15.92
CA GLY A 120 -24.76 -18.76 16.05
C GLY A 120 -24.70 -17.80 14.85
N PHE A 121 -25.19 -18.19 13.67
CA PHE A 121 -25.14 -17.35 12.47
C PHE A 121 -25.81 -15.99 12.69
N ASP A 122 -27.05 -15.96 13.18
CA ASP A 122 -27.79 -14.70 13.35
C ASP A 122 -27.15 -13.76 14.39
N ALA A 123 -26.48 -14.32 15.39
CA ALA A 123 -25.77 -13.55 16.41
C ALA A 123 -24.44 -12.97 15.89
N ALA A 124 -23.79 -13.63 14.93
CA ALA A 124 -22.50 -13.24 14.37
C ALA A 124 -22.63 -12.41 13.07
N ARG A 125 -23.83 -12.44 12.44
CA ARG A 125 -24.08 -11.73 11.19
C ARG A 125 -24.03 -10.22 11.38
N GLY A 126 -23.23 -9.55 10.56
CA GLY A 126 -23.04 -8.10 10.61
C GLY A 126 -22.24 -7.63 11.82
N VAL A 127 -21.65 -8.53 12.59
CA VAL A 127 -20.74 -8.18 13.69
C VAL A 127 -19.34 -8.05 13.16
N ASP A 128 -18.69 -6.93 13.46
CA ASP A 128 -17.28 -6.65 13.19
C ASP A 128 -16.88 -6.96 11.72
N GLY A 129 -17.70 -6.44 10.79
CA GLY A 129 -17.46 -6.59 9.36
C GLY A 129 -18.72 -6.53 8.51
N ILE A 130 -18.57 -6.59 7.21
CA ILE A 130 -19.59 -6.45 6.19
C ILE A 130 -20.32 -7.80 6.01
N ALA A 131 -21.65 -7.80 6.01
CA ALA A 131 -22.46 -9.00 5.83
C ALA A 131 -22.50 -9.46 4.34
N ILE A 132 -21.41 -10.06 3.85
CA ILE A 132 -21.27 -10.60 2.49
C ILE A 132 -21.38 -12.11 2.54
N SER A 133 -22.41 -12.68 1.89
CA SER A 133 -22.64 -14.13 1.85
C SER A 133 -22.90 -14.69 0.45
N ASN A 134 -22.98 -13.84 -0.57
CA ASN A 134 -23.17 -14.23 -1.96
C ASN A 134 -22.61 -13.16 -2.92
N LEU A 135 -22.70 -13.42 -4.23
CA LEU A 135 -22.17 -12.54 -5.26
C LEU A 135 -22.90 -11.20 -5.33
N ASP A 136 -24.22 -11.20 -5.19
CA ASP A 136 -25.01 -9.97 -5.22
C ASP A 136 -24.61 -9.03 -4.08
N HIS A 137 -24.37 -9.56 -2.88
CA HIS A 137 -23.89 -8.78 -1.75
C HIS A 137 -22.49 -8.19 -1.99
N LEU A 138 -21.59 -8.95 -2.61
CA LEU A 138 -20.27 -8.44 -2.98
C LEU A 138 -20.36 -7.36 -4.05
N SER A 139 -21.20 -7.57 -5.06
CA SER A 139 -21.44 -6.63 -6.15
C SER A 139 -22.04 -5.32 -5.65
N GLU A 140 -22.97 -5.39 -4.68
CA GLU A 140 -23.54 -4.20 -4.02
C GLU A 140 -22.45 -3.36 -3.31
N VAL A 141 -21.55 -4.00 -2.59
CA VAL A 141 -20.42 -3.30 -1.90
C VAL A 141 -19.45 -2.70 -2.91
N LEU A 142 -19.26 -3.34 -4.06
CA LEU A 142 -18.32 -2.92 -5.10
C LEU A 142 -18.94 -2.08 -6.21
N GLU A 143 -20.20 -1.68 -6.08
CA GLU A 143 -20.86 -0.85 -7.08
C GLU A 143 -20.10 0.47 -7.31
N GLY A 144 -19.81 0.78 -8.58
CA GLY A 144 -19.06 1.99 -8.95
C GLY A 144 -17.55 1.95 -8.68
N VAL A 145 -17.02 0.83 -8.16
CA VAL A 145 -15.59 0.67 -7.92
C VAL A 145 -14.88 0.12 -9.16
N HIS A 146 -13.85 0.83 -9.64
CA HIS A 146 -13.03 0.45 -10.78
C HIS A 146 -11.89 -0.48 -10.35
N LEU A 147 -12.17 -1.79 -10.23
CA LEU A 147 -11.20 -2.80 -9.75
C LEU A 147 -10.01 -3.03 -10.69
N GLU A 148 -10.06 -2.56 -11.94
CA GLU A 148 -8.90 -2.49 -12.85
C GLU A 148 -7.88 -1.42 -12.42
N MET A 149 -8.30 -0.42 -11.64
CA MET A 149 -7.47 0.68 -11.18
C MET A 149 -7.00 0.54 -9.73
N VAL A 150 -7.83 -0.08 -8.88
CA VAL A 150 -7.57 -0.21 -7.44
C VAL A 150 -7.41 -1.67 -7.04
N ARG A 151 -6.79 -1.91 -5.90
CA ARG A 151 -6.57 -3.27 -5.38
C ARG A 151 -7.54 -3.58 -4.27
N VAL A 152 -8.05 -4.80 -4.24
CA VAL A 152 -8.92 -5.30 -3.18
C VAL A 152 -8.22 -6.38 -2.36
N ALA A 153 -8.32 -6.27 -1.03
CA ALA A 153 -7.96 -7.33 -0.12
C ALA A 153 -9.23 -7.87 0.55
N LEU A 154 -9.34 -9.18 0.69
CA LEU A 154 -10.45 -9.81 1.40
C LEU A 154 -9.95 -10.39 2.73
N GLU A 155 -10.63 -10.05 3.82
CA GLU A 155 -10.43 -10.64 5.13
C GLU A 155 -11.68 -11.41 5.52
N ALA A 156 -11.68 -12.70 5.20
CA ALA A 156 -12.85 -13.56 5.31
C ALA A 156 -12.62 -14.82 6.20
N GLY A 157 -11.49 -14.90 6.92
CA GLY A 157 -11.21 -16.01 7.83
C GLY A 157 -11.45 -17.38 7.19
N ALA A 158 -12.22 -18.23 7.83
CA ALA A 158 -12.53 -19.58 7.32
C ALA A 158 -13.26 -19.56 5.96
N ALA A 159 -13.98 -18.49 5.62
CA ALA A 159 -14.63 -18.35 4.31
C ALA A 159 -13.70 -17.83 3.19
N ALA A 160 -12.40 -17.69 3.41
CA ALA A 160 -11.49 -17.14 2.40
C ALA A 160 -11.56 -17.84 1.03
N PRO A 161 -11.67 -19.19 0.92
CA PRO A 161 -11.84 -19.82 -0.39
C PRO A 161 -13.15 -19.44 -1.09
N ALA A 162 -14.24 -19.32 -0.33
CA ALA A 162 -15.53 -18.89 -0.87
C ALA A 162 -15.49 -17.41 -1.28
N ALA A 163 -14.91 -16.55 -0.46
CA ALA A 163 -14.72 -15.14 -0.78
C ALA A 163 -13.85 -14.95 -2.05
N ALA A 164 -12.81 -15.77 -2.23
CA ALA A 164 -12.01 -15.79 -3.44
C ALA A 164 -12.84 -16.18 -4.68
N ALA A 165 -13.70 -17.17 -4.55
CA ALA A 165 -14.60 -17.58 -5.64
C ALA A 165 -15.60 -16.48 -5.99
N LEU A 166 -16.18 -15.78 -4.99
CA LEU A 166 -17.06 -14.64 -5.21
C LEU A 166 -16.37 -13.50 -5.94
N LEU A 167 -15.15 -13.14 -5.53
CA LEU A 167 -14.38 -12.10 -6.19
C LEU A 167 -14.02 -12.48 -7.63
N ALA A 168 -13.62 -13.74 -7.87
CA ALA A 168 -13.34 -14.22 -9.22
C ALA A 168 -14.58 -14.22 -10.12
N ALA A 169 -15.76 -14.51 -9.55
CA ALA A 169 -17.02 -14.42 -10.29
C ALA A 169 -17.36 -12.96 -10.63
N HIS A 170 -17.22 -12.05 -9.65
CA HIS A 170 -17.43 -10.62 -9.85
C HIS A 170 -16.52 -10.04 -10.95
N TRP A 171 -15.22 -10.37 -10.95
CA TRP A 171 -14.30 -9.96 -12.03
C TRP A 171 -14.73 -10.45 -13.41
N ARG A 172 -15.28 -11.69 -13.52
CA ARG A 172 -15.81 -12.20 -14.78
C ARG A 172 -17.03 -11.43 -15.24
N GLU A 173 -17.97 -11.16 -14.33
CA GLU A 173 -19.20 -10.43 -14.64
C GLU A 173 -18.93 -9.00 -15.08
N THR A 174 -17.92 -8.37 -14.47
CA THR A 174 -17.51 -6.99 -14.79
C THR A 174 -16.50 -6.90 -15.94
N GLY A 175 -16.10 -8.05 -16.53
CA GLY A 175 -15.22 -8.09 -17.70
C GLY A 175 -13.75 -7.78 -17.38
N ILE A 176 -13.33 -7.86 -16.11
CA ILE A 176 -11.93 -7.66 -15.72
C ILE A 176 -11.10 -8.87 -16.13
N SER A 177 -10.04 -8.65 -16.93
CA SER A 177 -9.17 -9.72 -17.36
C SER A 177 -8.27 -10.22 -16.22
N PRO A 178 -7.77 -11.49 -16.30
CA PRO A 178 -6.86 -12.02 -15.27
C PRO A 178 -5.60 -11.17 -15.07
N GLU A 179 -5.12 -10.49 -16.12
CA GLU A 179 -3.95 -9.61 -16.06
C GLU A 179 -4.23 -8.30 -15.30
N GLN A 180 -5.48 -7.87 -15.27
CA GLN A 180 -5.95 -6.69 -14.56
C GLN A 180 -6.41 -7.01 -13.13
N ALA A 181 -6.81 -8.25 -12.88
CA ALA A 181 -7.28 -8.70 -11.58
C ALA A 181 -6.17 -8.58 -10.52
N ARG A 182 -6.38 -7.69 -9.56
CA ARG A 182 -5.41 -7.39 -8.51
C ARG A 182 -6.06 -7.46 -7.15
N GLY A 183 -5.61 -8.40 -6.35
CA GLY A 183 -6.16 -8.57 -5.01
C GLY A 183 -5.26 -9.40 -4.12
N SER A 184 -5.64 -9.50 -2.86
CA SER A 184 -4.97 -10.33 -1.87
C SER A 184 -6.00 -10.93 -0.91
N PHE A 185 -5.68 -12.09 -0.37
CA PHE A 185 -6.46 -12.74 0.67
C PHE A 185 -5.66 -12.69 1.96
N ARG A 186 -6.23 -12.05 2.98
CA ARG A 186 -5.64 -11.96 4.32
C ARG A 186 -6.09 -13.18 5.11
N HIS A 187 -5.69 -14.36 4.65
CA HIS A 187 -6.01 -15.62 5.29
C HIS A 187 -4.78 -16.18 5.98
N ASP A 188 -4.92 -16.42 7.28
CA ASP A 188 -3.94 -17.13 8.08
C ASP A 188 -4.53 -18.50 8.44
N PRO A 189 -4.08 -19.59 7.79
CA PRO A 189 -4.61 -20.92 8.05
C PRO A 189 -4.21 -21.48 9.43
N LEU A 190 -3.27 -20.82 10.13
CA LEU A 190 -2.85 -21.22 11.46
C LEU A 190 -3.60 -20.51 12.58
N ALA A 191 -4.25 -19.40 12.27
CA ALA A 191 -5.05 -18.60 13.21
C ALA A 191 -6.56 -18.84 13.08
N ALA A 192 -6.96 -19.79 12.24
CA ALA A 192 -8.36 -20.12 11.97
C ALA A 192 -8.88 -21.20 12.93
#